data_2670b44166f32dfe6be46c52ea0382ea
#
_entry.id   2670b44166f32dfe6be46c52ea0382ea
#
_cell.length_a   1.000
_cell.length_b   1.000
_cell.length_c   1.000
_cell.angle_alpha   90.00
_cell.angle_beta   90.00
_cell.angle_gamma   90.00
#
_symmetry.space_group_name_H-M   'P 1'
#
loop_
_entity.id
_entity.type
_entity.pdbx_description
1 polymer ?
#
loop_
_entity_poly.entity_id
_entity_poly.type
_entity_poly.pdbx_seq_one_letter_code
_entity_poly.pdbx_strand_id
1 'polypeptide(L)'
;MELTGVLDELAECIPDTESVANVDELALQDAIRRFVDELPENTQRVFVMRYWYACRISEIAKETSSKESKIKMLLMRTREKFKAFLESEGFIV
;
A
#
# COMPACT_ATOMS: atom_id res chain seq x y z
N MET A 1 -6.48 -12.47 5.71
CA MET A 1 -5.60 -12.40 4.54
C MET A 1 -4.20 -12.09 5.01
N GLU A 2 -3.26 -12.87 4.56
CA GLU A 2 -1.88 -12.65 4.94
C GLU A 2 -1.14 -11.86 3.89
N LEU A 3 -0.52 -10.78 4.34
CA LEU A 3 0.34 -9.98 3.49
C LEU A 3 1.76 -10.44 3.77
N THR A 4 2.19 -11.46 3.04
CA THR A 4 3.54 -11.99 3.24
C THR A 4 4.48 -11.45 2.19
N GLY A 5 5.69 -11.19 2.55
CA GLY A 5 6.74 -10.77 1.61
C GLY A 5 6.57 -9.36 1.06
N VAL A 6 5.39 -9.03 0.55
CA VAL A 6 5.14 -7.73 -0.05
C VAL A 6 4.88 -6.68 1.01
N LEU A 7 4.56 -7.10 2.22
CA LEU A 7 4.37 -6.19 3.34
C LEU A 7 5.61 -5.34 3.62
N ASP A 8 6.78 -5.84 3.26
CA ASP A 8 8.01 -5.08 3.49
C ASP A 8 7.99 -3.75 2.75
N GLU A 9 7.39 -3.71 1.57
CA GLU A 9 7.28 -2.47 0.81
C GLU A 9 6.36 -1.48 1.51
N LEU A 10 5.23 -1.96 2.05
CA LEU A 10 4.32 -1.11 2.80
C LEU A 10 4.88 -0.74 4.16
N ALA A 11 5.65 -1.63 4.76
CA ALA A 11 6.24 -1.37 6.07
C ALA A 11 7.17 -0.17 6.05
N GLU A 12 7.77 0.13 4.91
CA GLU A 12 8.59 1.31 4.76
C GLU A 12 7.79 2.60 4.92
N CYS A 13 6.49 2.53 4.67
CA CYS A 13 5.60 3.67 4.81
C CYS A 13 5.10 3.84 6.23
N ILE A 14 5.18 2.77 7.02
CA ILE A 14 4.74 2.78 8.41
C ILE A 14 5.97 3.10 9.24
N PRO A 15 5.92 4.17 10.01
CA PRO A 15 7.13 4.76 10.52
C PRO A 15 7.93 3.84 11.40
N ASP A 16 7.66 3.24 12.35
CA ASP A 16 8.52 2.48 13.24
C ASP A 16 7.80 1.20 13.65
N THR A 17 8.48 0.08 13.50
CA THR A 17 7.87 -1.18 13.88
C THR A 17 7.53 -1.22 15.36
N GLU A 18 8.29 -0.52 16.19
CA GLU A 18 7.98 -0.45 17.60
C GLU A 18 6.73 0.39 17.85
N SER A 19 6.60 1.47 17.10
CA SER A 19 5.40 2.31 17.17
C SER A 19 4.19 1.55 16.68
N VAL A 20 4.35 0.75 15.63
CA VAL A 20 3.27 -0.08 15.11
C VAL A 20 2.80 -1.09 16.16
N ALA A 21 3.71 -1.61 16.95
CA ALA A 21 3.35 -2.56 18.00
C ALA A 21 2.45 -1.94 19.06
N ASN A 22 2.49 -0.63 19.20
CA ASN A 22 1.68 0.10 20.17
C ASN A 22 0.43 0.72 19.56
N VAL A 23 0.28 0.61 18.24
CA VAL A 23 -0.88 1.15 17.56
C VAL A 23 -2.00 0.13 17.56
N ASP A 24 -3.22 0.61 17.66
CA ASP A 24 -4.38 -0.25 17.53
C ASP A 24 -4.41 -0.84 16.12
N GLU A 25 -4.24 -2.13 16.03
CA GLU A 25 -4.20 -2.83 14.77
C GLU A 25 -5.47 -2.64 13.96
N LEU A 26 -6.61 -2.61 14.63
CA LEU A 26 -7.88 -2.39 13.97
C LEU A 26 -7.97 -0.98 13.39
N ALA A 27 -7.43 -0.01 14.10
CA ALA A 27 -7.41 1.37 13.61
C ALA A 27 -6.53 1.49 12.37
N LEU A 28 -5.40 0.79 12.37
CA LEU A 28 -4.51 0.79 11.21
C LEU A 28 -5.17 0.13 10.02
N GLN A 29 -5.82 -1.01 10.22
CA GLN A 29 -6.52 -1.69 9.14
C GLN A 29 -7.63 -0.84 8.57
N ASP A 30 -8.36 -0.12 9.42
CA ASP A 30 -9.42 0.78 8.98
C ASP A 30 -8.84 1.93 8.17
N ALA A 31 -7.72 2.48 8.60
CA ALA A 31 -7.05 3.56 7.87
C ALA A 31 -6.61 3.09 6.48
N ILE A 32 -6.04 1.90 6.40
CA ILE A 32 -5.62 1.33 5.13
C ILE A 32 -6.83 1.18 4.20
N ARG A 33 -7.94 0.68 4.71
CA ARG A 33 -9.15 0.50 3.91
C ARG A 33 -9.67 1.84 3.39
N ARG A 34 -9.71 2.85 4.24
CA ARG A 34 -10.16 4.18 3.84
C ARG A 34 -9.26 4.78 2.77
N PHE A 35 -7.95 4.58 2.91
CA PHE A 35 -7.00 5.06 1.92
C PHE A 35 -7.25 4.40 0.57
N VAL A 36 -7.40 3.08 0.57
CA VAL A 36 -7.62 2.33 -0.67
C VAL A 36 -8.93 2.72 -1.33
N ASP A 37 -9.98 2.89 -0.54
CA ASP A 37 -11.29 3.26 -1.07
C ASP A 37 -11.29 4.61 -1.78
N GLU A 38 -10.39 5.50 -1.42
CA GLU A 38 -10.30 6.82 -2.03
C GLU A 38 -9.39 6.87 -3.25
N LEU A 39 -8.68 5.78 -3.55
CA LEU A 39 -7.81 5.76 -4.71
C LEU A 39 -8.61 5.70 -6.01
N PRO A 40 -8.10 6.32 -7.08
CA PRO A 40 -8.70 6.15 -8.40
C PRO A 40 -8.77 4.67 -8.75
N GLU A 41 -9.77 4.30 -9.52
CA GLU A 41 -10.04 2.90 -9.82
C GLU A 41 -8.81 2.11 -10.30
N ASN A 42 -8.08 2.65 -11.26
CA ASN A 42 -6.91 1.97 -11.78
C ASN A 42 -5.81 1.82 -10.74
N THR A 43 -5.59 2.88 -9.97
CA THR A 43 -4.58 2.86 -8.91
C THR A 43 -4.97 1.88 -7.82
N GLN A 44 -6.25 1.89 -7.45
CA GLN A 44 -6.77 0.98 -6.45
C GLN A 44 -6.55 -0.47 -6.87
N ARG A 45 -6.86 -0.78 -8.12
CA ARG A 45 -6.68 -2.13 -8.65
C ARG A 45 -5.23 -2.58 -8.57
N VAL A 46 -4.31 -1.74 -9.02
CA VAL A 46 -2.88 -2.04 -8.98
C VAL A 46 -2.40 -2.24 -7.55
N PHE A 47 -2.81 -1.34 -6.67
CA PHE A 47 -2.42 -1.40 -5.26
C PHE A 47 -2.91 -2.69 -4.60
N VAL A 48 -4.17 -3.04 -4.83
CA VAL A 48 -4.76 -4.25 -4.26
C VAL A 48 -4.08 -5.50 -4.83
N MET A 49 -3.84 -5.54 -6.14
CA MET A 49 -3.15 -6.68 -6.75
C MET A 49 -1.78 -6.88 -6.13
N ARG A 50 -1.06 -5.80 -5.90
CA ARG A 50 0.30 -5.89 -5.37
C ARG A 50 0.32 -6.30 -3.90
N TYR A 51 -0.51 -5.68 -3.08
CA TYR A 51 -0.41 -5.83 -1.63
C TYR A 51 -1.39 -6.83 -1.01
N TRP A 52 -2.50 -7.10 -1.66
CA TRP A 52 -3.44 -8.09 -1.18
C TRP A 52 -3.25 -9.44 -1.84
N TYR A 53 -2.95 -9.45 -3.13
CA TYR A 53 -2.79 -10.69 -3.87
C TYR A 53 -1.34 -11.05 -4.13
N ALA A 54 -0.42 -10.22 -3.69
CA ALA A 54 1.03 -10.44 -3.85
C ALA A 54 1.43 -10.71 -5.30
N CYS A 55 0.77 -10.05 -6.24
CA CYS A 55 1.10 -10.21 -7.64
C CYS A 55 2.45 -9.59 -7.96
N ARG A 56 3.16 -10.19 -8.89
CA ARG A 56 4.41 -9.64 -9.36
C ARG A 56 4.13 -8.43 -10.22
N ILE A 57 5.08 -7.51 -10.27
CA ILE A 57 4.93 -6.31 -11.09
C ILE A 57 4.69 -6.69 -12.55
N SER A 58 5.38 -7.71 -13.05
CA SER A 58 5.18 -8.19 -14.42
C SER A 58 3.74 -8.69 -14.64
N GLU A 59 3.17 -9.35 -13.65
CA GLU A 59 1.79 -9.83 -13.74
C GLU A 59 0.80 -8.67 -13.76
N ILE A 60 1.03 -7.68 -12.93
CA ILE A 60 0.17 -6.50 -12.86
C ILE A 60 0.24 -5.72 -14.18
N ALA A 61 1.46 -5.56 -14.70
CA ALA A 61 1.65 -4.86 -15.95
C ALA A 61 0.92 -5.56 -17.10
N LYS A 62 0.96 -6.88 -17.12
CA LYS A 62 0.28 -7.67 -18.13
C LYS A 62 -1.24 -7.53 -18.01
N GLU A 63 -1.76 -7.65 -16.81
CA GLU A 63 -3.20 -7.54 -16.56
C GLU A 63 -3.77 -6.16 -16.89
N THR A 64 -2.97 -5.13 -16.67
CA THR A 64 -3.43 -3.76 -16.92
C THR A 64 -2.97 -3.23 -18.26
N SER A 65 -2.31 -4.06 -19.08
CA SER A 65 -1.76 -3.67 -20.37
C SER A 65 -0.85 -2.46 -20.25
N SER A 66 -0.05 -2.43 -19.21
CA SER A 66 0.87 -1.33 -18.92
C SER A 66 2.30 -1.83 -18.90
N LYS A 67 3.24 -0.91 -18.93
CA LYS A 67 4.65 -1.27 -18.81
C LYS A 67 5.00 -1.44 -17.34
N GLU A 68 5.96 -2.31 -17.05
CA GLU A 68 6.41 -2.53 -15.68
C GLU A 68 6.93 -1.25 -15.02
N SER A 69 7.64 -0.43 -15.78
CA SER A 69 8.15 0.83 -15.25
C SER A 69 7.03 1.75 -14.80
N LYS A 70 5.93 1.74 -15.53
CA LYS A 70 4.76 2.53 -15.17
C LYS A 70 4.13 2.02 -13.86
N ILE A 71 4.04 0.71 -13.73
CA ILE A 71 3.49 0.09 -12.52
C ILE A 71 4.38 0.41 -11.31
N LYS A 72 5.69 0.29 -11.47
CA LYS A 72 6.62 0.62 -10.39
C LYS A 72 6.49 2.06 -9.93
N MET A 73 6.39 2.98 -10.88
CA MET A 73 6.24 4.40 -10.58
C MET A 73 4.90 4.66 -9.88
N LEU A 74 3.84 4.05 -10.37
CA LEU A 74 2.51 4.20 -9.78
C LEU A 74 2.50 3.72 -8.33
N LEU A 75 3.09 2.56 -8.07
CA LEU A 75 3.16 2.02 -6.73
C LEU A 75 4.01 2.89 -5.81
N MET A 76 5.13 3.39 -6.31
CA MET A 76 5.99 4.27 -5.53
C MET A 76 5.24 5.53 -5.10
N ARG A 77 4.54 6.17 -6.05
CA ARG A 77 3.77 7.37 -5.75
C ARG A 77 2.63 7.09 -4.79
N THR A 78 2.00 5.92 -4.95
CA THR A 78 0.90 5.55 -4.08
C THR A 78 1.40 5.30 -2.66
N ARG A 79 2.58 4.68 -2.51
CA ARG A 79 3.18 4.49 -1.20
C ARG A 79 3.51 5.81 -0.52
N GLU A 80 3.99 6.78 -1.29
CA GLU A 80 4.26 8.11 -0.74
C GLU A 80 2.99 8.77 -0.23
N LYS A 81 1.91 8.65 -0.98
CA LYS A 81 0.61 9.16 -0.57
C LYS A 81 0.10 8.45 0.67
N PHE A 82 0.32 7.14 0.73
CA PHE A 82 -0.07 6.34 1.87
C PHE A 82 0.66 6.79 3.13
N LYS A 83 1.95 7.04 3.01
CA LYS A 83 2.74 7.53 4.13
C LYS A 83 2.20 8.86 4.64
N ALA A 84 1.94 9.79 3.72
CA ALA A 84 1.39 11.09 4.08
C ALA A 84 0.01 10.96 4.72
N PHE A 85 -0.80 10.04 4.21
CA PHE A 85 -2.12 9.79 4.77
C PHE A 85 -2.01 9.28 6.21
N LEU A 86 -1.11 8.32 6.44
CA LEU A 86 -0.92 7.79 7.79
C LEU A 86 -0.44 8.88 8.75
N GLU A 87 0.45 9.74 8.30
CA GLU A 87 0.92 10.86 9.12
C GLU A 87 -0.23 11.79 9.47
N SER A 88 -1.12 12.07 8.53
CA SER A 88 -2.26 12.93 8.78
C SER A 88 -3.28 12.29 9.71
N GLU A 89 -3.30 10.95 9.77
CA GLU A 89 -4.19 10.22 10.67
C GLU A 89 -3.58 10.01 12.06
N GLY A 90 -2.36 10.48 12.27
CA GLY A 90 -1.72 10.35 13.57
C GLY A 90 -0.89 9.09 13.77
N PHE A 91 -0.67 8.30 12.72
CA PHE A 91 0.18 7.12 12.79
C PHE A 91 1.63 7.52 12.55
N ILE A 92 2.11 8.49 13.30
CA ILE A 92 3.45 8.92 13.06
C ILE A 92 4.39 8.40 14.05
N VAL A 93 5.54 8.40 13.66
CA VAL A 93 6.72 8.21 14.38
C VAL A 93 7.30 9.44 14.89
#